data_688a031dd02b0ce1c40c008b2471f752
#
_entry.id   688a031dd02b0ce1c40c008b2471f752
#
_cell.length_a   1.000
_cell.length_b   1.000
_cell.length_c   1.000
_cell.angle_alpha   90.00
_cell.angle_beta   90.00
_cell.angle_gamma   90.00
#
_symmetry.space_group_name_H-M   'P 1'
#
loop_
_entity.id
_entity.type
_entity.pdbx_description
1 polymer ?
#
loop_
_entity_poly.entity_id
_entity_poly.type
_entity_poly.pdbx_seq_one_letter_code
_entity_poly.pdbx_strand_id
1 'polypeptide(L)'
;MRTLPEPFFGWFAARGWQPRPHQLAVLDAIACGDHALLVAPTGGGKTLAGFLPTLLDLNTTPRDSLHTLYISPLKALAVDIARNLMAPIGDMALPIRVETRTGDTPANRRARQR
;
A
#
# COMPACT_ATOMS: atom_id res chain seq x y z
N MET A 1 8.32 8.37 19.07
CA MET A 1 8.46 7.61 17.83
C MET A 1 7.23 6.73 17.63
N ARG A 2 6.64 6.77 16.46
CA ARG A 2 5.42 6.01 16.20
C ARG A 2 5.73 4.52 16.07
N THR A 3 4.93 3.68 16.70
CA THR A 3 5.00 2.23 16.59
C THR A 3 3.85 1.73 15.74
N LEU A 4 4.11 0.79 14.85
CA LEU A 4 3.06 0.19 14.03
C LEU A 4 2.17 -0.71 14.87
N PRO A 5 0.84 -0.67 14.66
CA PRO A 5 -0.07 -1.61 15.32
C PRO A 5 0.08 -3.02 14.74
N GLU A 6 -0.43 -4.03 15.47
CA GLU A 6 -0.55 -5.37 14.92
C GLU A 6 -1.63 -5.40 13.84
N PRO A 7 -1.51 -6.23 12.80
CA PRO A 7 -0.46 -7.24 12.59
C PRO A 7 0.81 -6.70 11.94
N PHE A 8 0.90 -5.40 11.69
CA PHE A 8 2.02 -4.79 10.94
C PHE A 8 3.33 -4.89 11.70
N PHE A 9 3.31 -4.62 12.99
CA PHE A 9 4.50 -4.72 13.82
C PHE A 9 5.10 -6.13 13.78
N GLY A 10 4.25 -7.15 13.96
CA GLY A 10 4.68 -8.55 13.91
C GLY A 10 5.15 -8.97 12.54
N TRP A 11 4.53 -8.48 11.48
CA TRP A 11 4.94 -8.80 10.12
C TRP A 11 6.34 -8.26 9.81
N PHE A 12 6.63 -7.01 10.20
CA PHE A 12 7.96 -6.43 10.06
C PHE A 12 8.99 -7.23 10.86
N ALA A 13 8.68 -7.52 12.12
CA ALA A 13 9.57 -8.25 13.02
C ALA A 13 9.89 -9.65 12.48
N ALA A 14 8.91 -10.36 11.94
CA ALA A 14 9.11 -11.70 11.39
C ALA A 14 10.07 -11.69 10.19
N ARG A 15 10.17 -10.59 9.48
CA ARG A 15 11.10 -10.43 8.36
C ARG A 15 12.44 -9.84 8.79
N GLY A 16 12.63 -9.58 10.06
CA GLY A 16 13.84 -8.93 10.57
C GLY A 16 13.90 -7.45 10.17
N TRP A 17 12.77 -6.84 9.86
CA TRP A 17 12.70 -5.46 9.42
C TRP A 17 12.20 -4.55 10.53
N GLN A 18 12.64 -3.29 10.46
CA GLN A 18 12.07 -2.22 11.26
C GLN A 18 11.49 -1.17 10.32
N PRO A 19 10.37 -0.53 10.69
CA PRO A 19 9.85 0.56 9.89
C PRO A 19 10.91 1.65 9.72
N ARG A 20 11.10 2.11 8.49
CA ARG A 20 12.08 3.16 8.21
C ARG A 20 11.52 4.52 8.59
N PRO A 21 12.39 5.49 8.98
CA PRO A 21 11.91 6.82 9.38
C PRO A 21 11.01 7.48 8.34
N HIS A 22 11.31 7.37 7.05
CA HIS A 22 10.48 7.96 6.01
C HIS A 22 9.11 7.29 5.89
N GLN A 23 9.01 5.99 6.18
CA GLN A 23 7.73 5.27 6.19
C GLN A 23 6.83 5.81 7.30
N LEU A 24 7.38 5.99 8.49
CA LEU A 24 6.65 6.53 9.62
C LEU A 24 6.28 7.99 9.42
N ALA A 25 7.17 8.78 8.81
CA ALA A 25 6.92 10.19 8.53
C ALA A 25 5.76 10.38 7.55
N VAL A 26 5.69 9.57 6.49
CA VAL A 26 4.57 9.60 5.54
C VAL A 26 3.27 9.22 6.25
N LEU A 27 3.32 8.18 7.08
CA LEU A 27 2.15 7.72 7.82
C LEU A 27 1.61 8.82 8.75
N ASP A 28 2.49 9.53 9.45
CA ASP A 28 2.09 10.62 10.33
C ASP A 28 1.50 11.79 9.55
N ALA A 29 2.09 12.15 8.41
CA ALA A 29 1.58 13.24 7.58
C ALA A 29 0.17 12.94 7.08
N ILE A 30 -0.07 11.73 6.60
CA ILE A 30 -1.39 11.32 6.11
C ILE A 30 -2.40 11.27 7.27
N ALA A 31 -2.00 10.79 8.44
CA ALA A 31 -2.87 10.74 9.61
C ALA A 31 -3.31 12.15 10.05
N CYS A 32 -2.48 13.15 9.82
CA CYS A 32 -2.81 14.56 10.09
C CYS A 32 -3.63 15.20 8.98
N GLY A 33 -3.96 14.48 7.91
CA GLY A 33 -4.71 15.01 6.78
C GLY A 33 -3.87 15.78 5.77
N ASP A 34 -2.55 15.67 5.86
CA ASP A 34 -1.63 16.35 4.95
C ASP A 34 -1.35 15.55 3.70
N HIS A 35 -0.97 16.26 2.64
CA HIS A 35 -0.35 15.63 1.48
C HIS A 35 1.14 15.41 1.78
N ALA A 36 1.73 14.41 1.13
CA ALA A 36 3.14 14.10 1.35
C ALA A 36 3.85 13.83 0.02
N LEU A 37 5.09 14.30 -0.08
CA LEU A 37 6.00 13.97 -1.18
C LEU A 37 7.20 13.23 -0.60
N LEU A 38 7.40 12.00 -1.07
CA LEU A 38 8.53 11.19 -0.64
C LEU A 38 9.56 11.11 -1.75
N VAL A 39 10.78 11.56 -1.45
CA VAL A 39 11.92 11.42 -2.34
C VAL A 39 12.97 10.57 -1.62
N ALA A 40 13.27 9.40 -2.19
CA ALA A 40 14.21 8.48 -1.58
C ALA A 40 14.90 7.65 -2.66
N PRO A 41 16.10 7.12 -2.38
CA PRO A 41 16.79 6.24 -3.34
C PRO A 41 15.97 4.98 -3.63
N THR A 42 16.20 4.40 -4.81
CA THR A 42 15.61 3.11 -5.19
C THR A 42 15.98 2.05 -4.16
N GLY A 43 15.03 1.20 -3.78
CA GLY A 43 15.24 0.18 -2.77
C GLY A 43 15.07 0.66 -1.34
N GLY A 44 14.69 1.93 -1.14
CA GLY A 44 14.50 2.49 0.19
C GLY A 44 13.14 2.20 0.84
N GLY A 45 12.35 1.29 0.28
CA GLY A 45 11.04 0.96 0.82
C GLY A 45 9.96 1.98 0.49
N LYS A 46 10.12 2.72 -0.60
CA LYS A 46 9.18 3.77 -1.01
C LYS A 46 7.76 3.26 -1.28
N THR A 47 7.66 2.10 -1.92
CA THR A 47 6.35 1.51 -2.24
C THR A 47 5.56 1.24 -0.97
N LEU A 48 6.20 0.61 -0.01
CA LEU A 48 5.56 0.31 1.28
C LEU A 48 5.23 1.60 2.03
N ALA A 49 6.13 2.60 2.00
CA ALA A 49 5.87 3.90 2.63
C ALA A 49 4.60 4.55 2.08
N GLY A 50 4.40 4.48 0.76
CA GLY A 50 3.21 5.05 0.13
C GLY A 50 1.94 4.30 0.45
N PHE A 51 2.00 2.98 0.64
CA PHE A 51 0.82 2.16 0.86
C PHE A 51 0.51 1.85 2.33
N LEU A 52 1.45 2.03 3.25
CA LEU A 52 1.20 1.78 4.66
C LEU A 52 -0.04 2.49 5.20
N PRO A 53 -0.25 3.78 4.92
CA PRO A 53 -1.46 4.45 5.38
C PRO A 53 -2.74 3.78 4.89
N THR A 54 -2.75 3.35 3.63
CA THR A 54 -3.88 2.63 3.03
C THR A 54 -4.13 1.29 3.72
N LEU A 55 -3.08 0.50 3.91
CA LEU A 55 -3.19 -0.81 4.53
C LEU A 55 -3.69 -0.71 5.97
N LEU A 56 -3.15 0.24 6.73
CA LEU A 56 -3.57 0.46 8.11
C LEU A 56 -5.02 0.91 8.19
N ASP A 57 -5.42 1.85 7.35
CA ASP A 57 -6.78 2.39 7.37
C ASP A 57 -7.81 1.35 6.97
N LEU A 58 -7.55 0.59 5.91
CA LEU A 58 -8.47 -0.45 5.45
C LEU A 58 -8.52 -1.65 6.39
N ASN A 59 -7.45 -1.93 7.12
CA ASN A 59 -7.48 -3.00 8.12
C ASN A 59 -8.37 -2.62 9.30
N THR A 60 -8.38 -1.35 9.67
CA THR A 60 -9.22 -0.86 10.76
C THR A 60 -10.67 -0.66 10.32
N THR A 61 -10.86 -0.13 9.11
CA THR A 61 -12.19 0.20 8.57
C THR A 61 -12.30 -0.31 7.14
N PRO A 62 -12.61 -1.61 6.94
CA PRO A 62 -12.74 -2.17 5.60
C PRO A 62 -13.84 -1.49 4.80
N ARG A 63 -13.64 -1.37 3.49
CA ARG A 63 -14.60 -0.73 2.58
C ARG A 63 -14.70 -1.53 1.29
N ASP A 64 -15.88 -1.56 0.70
CA ASP A 64 -16.14 -2.17 -0.62
C ASP A 64 -15.97 -1.19 -1.78
N SER A 65 -15.71 0.07 -1.47
CA SER A 65 -15.51 1.12 -2.46
C SER A 65 -14.03 1.40 -2.65
N LEU A 66 -13.71 2.14 -3.72
CA LEU A 66 -12.34 2.57 -3.98
C LEU A 66 -11.83 3.43 -2.82
N HIS A 67 -10.70 3.04 -2.25
CA HIS A 67 -10.04 3.78 -1.17
C HIS A 67 -8.80 4.51 -1.68
N THR A 68 -7.94 3.81 -2.41
CA THR A 68 -6.66 4.35 -2.85
C THR A 68 -6.45 4.06 -4.32
N LEU A 69 -6.04 5.07 -5.06
CA LEU A 69 -5.70 4.96 -6.47
C LEU A 69 -4.20 5.19 -6.63
N TYR A 70 -3.51 4.20 -7.21
CA TYR A 70 -2.11 4.31 -7.58
C TYR A 70 -1.98 4.50 -9.08
N ILE A 71 -1.29 5.55 -9.49
CA ILE A 71 -1.11 5.89 -10.90
C ILE A 71 0.36 5.71 -11.26
N SER A 72 0.64 4.92 -12.29
CA SER A 72 1.98 4.72 -12.81
C SER A 72 1.97 4.88 -14.32
N PRO A 73 2.98 5.57 -14.91
CA PRO A 73 3.06 5.69 -16.36
C PRO A 73 3.49 4.41 -17.05
N LEU A 74 4.04 3.45 -16.31
CA LEU A 74 4.55 2.19 -16.87
C LEU A 74 3.68 1.02 -16.42
N LYS A 75 3.13 0.31 -17.38
CA LYS A 75 2.27 -0.86 -17.15
C LYS A 75 2.98 -1.95 -16.34
N ALA A 76 4.23 -2.28 -16.69
CA ALA A 76 5.00 -3.30 -15.98
C ALA A 76 5.19 -2.93 -14.51
N LEU A 77 5.41 -1.66 -14.22
CA LEU A 77 5.59 -1.17 -12.86
C LEU A 77 4.31 -1.31 -12.04
N ALA A 78 3.17 -0.98 -12.64
CA ALA A 78 1.87 -1.13 -11.98
C ALA A 78 1.59 -2.58 -11.61
N VAL A 79 1.91 -3.52 -12.50
CA VAL A 79 1.73 -4.95 -12.26
C VAL A 79 2.65 -5.43 -11.14
N ASP A 80 3.92 -5.00 -11.15
CA ASP A 80 4.87 -5.38 -10.11
C ASP A 80 4.46 -4.87 -8.73
N ILE A 81 3.97 -3.64 -8.65
CA ILE A 81 3.52 -3.06 -7.40
C ILE A 81 2.31 -3.81 -6.85
N ALA A 82 1.34 -4.14 -7.71
CA ALA A 82 0.19 -4.94 -7.29
C ALA A 82 0.64 -6.30 -6.74
N ARG A 83 1.58 -6.95 -7.41
CA ARG A 83 2.14 -8.23 -6.96
C ARG A 83 2.85 -8.09 -5.61
N ASN A 84 3.64 -7.03 -5.43
CA ASN A 84 4.38 -6.78 -4.19
C ASN A 84 3.46 -6.49 -3.01
N LEU A 85 2.26 -5.96 -3.24
CA LEU A 85 1.28 -5.73 -2.19
C LEU A 85 0.58 -7.03 -1.76
N MET A 86 0.52 -8.03 -2.64
CA MET A 86 -0.14 -9.29 -2.31
C MET A 86 0.53 -10.04 -1.17
N ALA A 87 1.86 -9.93 -1.04
CA ALA A 87 2.58 -10.59 0.05
C ALA A 87 2.14 -10.08 1.43
N PRO A 88 2.23 -8.77 1.74
CA PRO A 88 1.76 -8.29 3.04
C PRO A 88 0.27 -8.50 3.25
N ILE A 89 -0.56 -8.31 2.22
CA ILE A 89 -2.00 -8.51 2.34
C ILE A 89 -2.32 -9.96 2.68
N GLY A 90 -1.69 -10.92 2.00
CA GLY A 90 -1.90 -12.33 2.25
C GLY A 90 -1.31 -12.80 3.57
N ASP A 91 -0.08 -12.38 3.88
CA ASP A 91 0.62 -12.79 5.10
C ASP A 91 -0.11 -12.31 6.36
N MET A 92 -0.68 -11.12 6.32
CA MET A 92 -1.40 -10.54 7.46
C MET A 92 -2.91 -10.77 7.39
N ALA A 93 -3.39 -11.46 6.37
CA ALA A 93 -4.82 -11.72 6.14
C ALA A 93 -5.65 -10.44 6.18
N LEU A 94 -5.18 -9.40 5.49
CA LEU A 94 -5.88 -8.11 5.47
C LEU A 94 -7.12 -8.17 4.58
N PRO A 95 -8.22 -7.52 4.95
CA PRO A 95 -9.45 -7.50 4.15
C PRO A 95 -9.36 -6.45 3.03
N ILE A 96 -8.36 -6.59 2.16
CA ILE A 96 -8.04 -5.61 1.13
C ILE A 96 -7.99 -6.30 -0.23
N ARG A 97 -8.66 -5.70 -1.22
CA ARG A 97 -8.62 -6.16 -2.59
C ARG A 97 -7.81 -5.18 -3.43
N VAL A 98 -6.89 -5.73 -4.25
CA VAL A 98 -6.07 -4.95 -5.17
C VAL A 98 -6.44 -5.35 -6.59
N GLU A 99 -6.72 -4.37 -7.43
CA GLU A 99 -6.97 -4.59 -8.84
C GLU A 99 -6.15 -3.64 -9.69
N THR A 100 -5.73 -4.12 -10.85
CA THR A 100 -5.01 -3.30 -11.82
C THR A 100 -5.92 -2.97 -13.00
N ARG A 101 -5.73 -1.77 -13.56
CA ARG A 101 -6.41 -1.35 -14.77
C ARG A 101 -5.39 -0.78 -15.73
N THR A 102 -5.18 -1.48 -16.84
CA THR A 102 -4.27 -1.08 -17.91
C THR A 102 -5.03 -1.13 -19.23
N GLY A 103 -4.36 -0.79 -20.33
CA GLY A 103 -4.95 -0.92 -21.65
C GLY A 103 -5.38 -2.35 -21.98
N ASP A 104 -4.75 -3.34 -21.36
CA ASP A 104 -5.03 -4.77 -21.60
C ASP A 104 -6.09 -5.35 -20.68
N THR A 105 -6.62 -4.58 -19.75
CA THR A 105 -7.63 -5.07 -18.81
C THR A 105 -8.93 -5.38 -19.57
N PRO A 106 -9.53 -6.58 -19.41
CA PRO A 106 -10.77 -6.93 -20.09
C PRO A 106 -11.92 -5.98 -19.74
N ALA A 107 -12.83 -5.75 -20.71
CA ALA A 107 -13.92 -4.81 -20.53
C ALA A 107 -14.83 -5.15 -19.34
N ASN A 108 -15.11 -6.43 -19.11
CA ASN A 108 -15.93 -6.87 -17.98
C ASN A 108 -15.27 -6.53 -16.63
N ARG A 109 -13.96 -6.65 -16.55
CA ARG A 109 -13.22 -6.29 -15.35
C ARG A 109 -13.22 -4.78 -15.14
N ARG A 110 -13.07 -3.99 -16.22
CA ARG A 110 -13.15 -2.52 -16.15
C ARG A 110 -14.51 -2.06 -15.64
N ALA A 111 -15.58 -2.68 -16.09
CA ALA A 111 -16.93 -2.34 -15.64
C ALA A 111 -17.08 -2.61 -14.14
N ARG A 112 -16.52 -3.73 -13.65
CA ARG A 112 -16.56 -4.07 -12.22
C ARG A 112 -15.74 -3.12 -11.37
N GLN A 113 -14.71 -2.51 -11.93
CA GLN A 113 -13.81 -1.59 -11.22
C GLN A 113 -14.37 -0.16 -11.09
N ARG A 114 -15.47 0.14 -11.72
CA ARG A 114 -16.09 1.47 -11.66
C ARG A 114 -16.73 1.79 -10.31
#